data_96f90aa0aeb0a4025f6352e780de7c40
#
_entry.id   96f90aa0aeb0a4025f6352e780de7c40
#
_cell.length_a   1.000
_cell.length_b   1.000
_cell.length_c   1.000
_cell.angle_alpha   90.00
_cell.angle_beta   90.00
_cell.angle_gamma   90.00
#
_symmetry.space_group_name_H-M   'P 1'
#
loop_
_entity.id
_entity.type
_entity.pdbx_description
1 polymer ?
#
loop_
_entity_poly.entity_id
_entity_poly.type
_entity_poly.pdbx_seq_one_letter_code
_entity_poly.pdbx_strand_id
1 'polypeptide(L)'
;MNLYMVHVGYYDSSMGEGIYESHLNYFVAGINAREAKQKVKSMQEFKEKAMHIDGIKELKGVEGYTIKLIEAKSNEEGKTFSYDQSSEL
;
A
#
# COMPACT_ATOMS: atom_id res chain seq x y z
N MET A 1 -16.64 -2.04 3.58
CA MET A 1 -15.26 -1.83 3.07
C MET A 1 -14.27 -1.84 4.21
N ASN A 2 -13.16 -2.53 4.02
CA ASN A 2 -12.08 -2.61 5.01
C ASN A 2 -10.80 -2.07 4.41
N LEU A 3 -9.90 -1.61 5.27
CA LEU A 3 -8.58 -1.13 4.85
C LEU A 3 -7.58 -2.28 4.93
N TYR A 4 -6.82 -2.46 3.85
CA TYR A 4 -5.78 -3.47 3.78
C TYR A 4 -4.44 -2.84 3.42
N MET A 5 -3.40 -3.35 4.07
CA MET A 5 -2.01 -3.12 3.67
C MET A 5 -1.55 -4.34 2.91
N VAL A 6 -1.11 -4.16 1.67
CA VAL A 6 -0.60 -5.24 0.84
C VAL A 6 0.90 -5.05 0.67
N HIS A 7 1.66 -5.96 1.26
CA HIS A 7 3.12 -5.94 1.21
C HIS A 7 3.60 -6.69 -0.02
N VAL A 8 4.35 -5.98 -0.86
CA VAL A 8 4.83 -6.54 -2.13
C VAL A 8 6.36 -6.47 -2.22
N GLY A 9 6.91 -7.40 -2.97
CA GLY A 9 8.33 -7.43 -3.28
C GLY A 9 8.56 -7.42 -4.78
N TYR A 10 9.72 -6.96 -5.19
CA TYR A 10 10.14 -7.00 -6.59
C TYR A 10 11.66 -6.85 -6.70
N TYR A 11 12.19 -7.28 -7.83
CA TYR A 11 13.60 -7.14 -8.14
C TYR A 11 13.78 -6.03 -9.18
N ASP A 12 14.47 -4.97 -8.77
CA ASP A 12 14.71 -3.81 -9.64
C ASP A 12 16.03 -3.99 -10.37
N SER A 13 15.97 -4.13 -11.70
CA SER A 13 17.16 -4.32 -12.53
C SER A 13 18.11 -3.12 -12.51
N SER A 14 17.63 -1.93 -12.10
CA SER A 14 18.47 -0.74 -11.96
C SER A 14 19.30 -0.75 -10.67
N MET A 15 19.03 -1.69 -9.76
CA MET A 15 19.72 -1.80 -8.48
C MET A 15 20.38 -3.17 -8.35
N GLY A 16 21.71 -3.18 -8.24
CA GLY A 16 22.49 -4.41 -8.02
C GLY A 16 22.24 -5.49 -9.06
N GLU A 17 22.01 -5.11 -10.32
CA GLU A 17 21.74 -6.04 -11.42
C GLU A 17 20.50 -6.93 -11.18
N GLY A 18 19.57 -6.45 -10.35
CA GLY A 18 18.34 -7.18 -10.07
C GLY A 18 18.47 -8.30 -9.05
N ILE A 19 19.58 -8.38 -8.32
CA ILE A 19 19.76 -9.40 -7.28
C ILE A 19 19.21 -9.00 -5.92
N TYR A 20 18.93 -7.72 -5.73
CA TYR A 20 18.38 -7.22 -4.48
C TYR A 20 16.88 -7.04 -4.59
N GLU A 21 16.16 -7.58 -3.63
CA GLU A 21 14.71 -7.42 -3.53
C GLU A 21 14.36 -6.11 -2.84
N SER A 22 13.47 -5.35 -3.48
CA SER A 22 12.86 -4.15 -2.90
C SER A 22 11.45 -4.47 -2.45
N HIS A 23 10.97 -3.76 -1.42
CA HIS A 23 9.62 -3.96 -0.88
C HIS A 23 8.89 -2.62 -0.75
N LEU A 24 7.58 -2.67 -0.90
CA LEU A 24 6.72 -1.54 -0.60
C LEU A 24 5.35 -2.01 -0.14
N ASN A 25 4.56 -1.11 0.40
CA ASN A 25 3.20 -1.38 0.84
C ASN A 25 2.21 -0.56 0.04
N TYR A 26 1.17 -1.22 -0.43
CA TYR A 26 -0.01 -0.56 -0.96
C TYR A 26 -1.12 -0.56 0.09
N PHE A 27 -1.85 0.55 0.19
CA PHE A 27 -3.02 0.63 1.04
C PHE A 27 -4.24 0.68 0.15
N VAL A 28 -5.13 -0.30 0.28
CA VAL A 28 -6.30 -0.42 -0.57
C VAL A 28 -7.54 -0.73 0.26
N ALA A 29 -8.69 -0.31 -0.25
CA ALA A 29 -9.98 -0.67 0.31
C ALA A 29 -10.52 -1.90 -0.41
N GLY A 30 -11.15 -2.81 0.33
CA GLY A 30 -11.78 -3.99 -0.24
C GLY A 30 -12.83 -4.57 0.70
N ILE A 31 -13.73 -5.36 0.17
CA ILE A 31 -14.73 -6.07 1.00
C ILE A 31 -14.10 -7.24 1.76
N ASN A 32 -13.00 -7.77 1.24
CA ASN A 32 -12.21 -8.83 1.85
C ASN A 32 -10.77 -8.80 1.32
N ALA A 33 -9.90 -9.62 1.87
CA ALA A 33 -8.50 -9.68 1.49
C ALA A 33 -8.30 -10.12 0.03
N ARG A 34 -9.17 -10.96 -0.48
CA ARG A 34 -9.11 -11.41 -1.89
C ARG A 34 -9.31 -10.24 -2.84
N GLU A 35 -10.28 -9.37 -2.58
CA GLU A 35 -10.52 -8.18 -3.40
C GLU A 35 -9.32 -7.21 -3.31
N ALA A 36 -8.76 -7.01 -2.12
CA ALA A 36 -7.56 -6.19 -1.96
C ALA A 36 -6.40 -6.72 -2.78
N LYS A 37 -6.18 -8.03 -2.75
CA LYS A 37 -5.16 -8.72 -3.55
C LYS A 37 -5.37 -8.47 -5.04
N GLN A 38 -6.59 -8.64 -5.53
CA GLN A 38 -6.92 -8.48 -6.94
C GLN A 38 -6.71 -7.04 -7.41
N LYS A 39 -7.07 -6.07 -6.58
CA LYS A 39 -6.86 -4.65 -6.89
C LYS A 39 -5.38 -4.34 -7.08
N VAL A 40 -4.53 -4.83 -6.19
CA VAL A 40 -3.07 -4.60 -6.29
C VAL A 40 -2.51 -5.30 -7.52
N LYS A 41 -2.88 -6.55 -7.76
CA LYS A 41 -2.41 -7.30 -8.93
C LYS A 41 -2.82 -6.68 -10.26
N SER A 42 -3.90 -5.92 -10.30
CA SER A 42 -4.36 -5.23 -11.51
C SER A 42 -3.69 -3.89 -11.76
N MET A 43 -2.90 -3.38 -10.81
CA MET A 43 -2.16 -2.14 -10.99
C MET A 43 -1.09 -2.28 -12.07
N GLN A 44 -0.96 -1.25 -12.91
CA GLN A 44 0.04 -1.25 -13.97
C GLN A 44 1.46 -1.44 -13.43
N GLU A 45 1.79 -0.71 -12.35
CA GLU A 45 3.10 -0.81 -11.72
C GLU A 45 3.42 -2.23 -11.24
N PHE A 46 2.44 -2.92 -10.67
CA PHE A 46 2.59 -4.31 -10.22
C PHE A 46 2.99 -5.23 -11.38
N LYS A 47 2.34 -5.06 -12.52
CA LYS A 47 2.61 -5.86 -13.72
C LYS A 47 3.95 -5.52 -14.36
N GLU A 48 4.24 -4.22 -14.50
CA GLU A 48 5.47 -3.74 -15.13
C GLU A 48 6.72 -4.16 -14.36
N LYS A 49 6.66 -4.12 -13.03
CA LYS A 49 7.79 -4.49 -12.17
C LYS A 49 7.81 -5.96 -11.79
N ALA A 50 6.88 -6.76 -12.34
CA ALA A 50 6.75 -8.17 -12.03
C ALA A 50 6.76 -8.41 -10.51
N MET A 51 5.95 -7.63 -9.80
CA MET A 51 5.86 -7.70 -8.34
C MET A 51 5.21 -9.00 -7.88
N HIS A 52 5.48 -9.39 -6.65
CA HIS A 52 4.80 -10.49 -5.98
C HIS A 52 4.29 -10.01 -4.61
N ILE A 53 3.22 -10.64 -4.15
CA ILE A 53 2.62 -10.30 -2.86
C ILE A 53 3.23 -11.18 -1.79
N ASP A 54 3.86 -10.55 -0.79
CA ASP A 54 4.48 -11.24 0.34
C ASP A 54 3.54 -11.37 1.55
N GLY A 55 2.53 -10.53 1.63
CA GLY A 55 1.56 -10.60 2.70
C GLY A 55 0.48 -9.54 2.57
N ILE A 56 -0.62 -9.78 3.28
CA ILE A 56 -1.75 -8.85 3.34
C ILE A 56 -2.18 -8.75 4.80
N LYS A 57 -2.37 -7.52 5.27
CA LYS A 57 -2.86 -7.28 6.63
C LYS A 57 -4.09 -6.39 6.58
N GLU A 58 -5.15 -6.84 7.25
CA GLU A 58 -6.31 -6.00 7.49
C GLU A 58 -6.00 -5.02 8.62
N LEU A 59 -6.28 -3.74 8.41
CA LEU A 59 -6.02 -2.69 9.38
C LEU A 59 -7.34 -2.25 10.00
N LYS A 60 -7.66 -2.81 11.18
CA LYS A 60 -8.91 -2.51 11.90
C LYS A 60 -8.76 -1.46 12.98
N GLY A 61 -7.56 -1.24 13.46
CA GLY A 61 -7.33 -0.30 14.55
C GLY A 61 -5.89 0.12 14.66
N VAL A 62 -5.67 1.23 15.34
CA VAL A 62 -4.35 1.76 15.66
C VAL A 62 -4.43 2.49 17.01
N GLU A 63 -3.56 2.10 17.94
CA GLU A 63 -3.42 2.75 19.25
C GLU A 63 -4.74 2.94 20.02
N GLY A 64 -5.62 1.94 19.98
CA GLY A 64 -6.93 2.00 20.65
C GLY A 64 -8.03 2.66 19.84
N TYR A 65 -7.76 3.10 18.63
CA TYR A 65 -8.75 3.70 17.72
C TYR A 65 -9.19 2.69 16.68
N THR A 66 -10.48 2.65 16.42
CA THR A 66 -11.05 1.83 15.33
C THR A 66 -10.95 2.59 14.02
N ILE A 67 -10.45 1.89 12.99
CA ILE A 67 -10.41 2.45 11.63
C ILE A 67 -11.70 2.07 10.92
N LYS A 68 -12.41 3.05 10.38
CA LYS A 68 -13.60 2.86 9.55
C LYS A 68 -13.44 3.63 8.25
N LEU A 69 -13.74 2.98 7.13
CA LEU A 69 -13.76 3.62 5.82
C LEU A 69 -15.15 4.17 5.55
N ILE A 70 -15.20 5.44 5.23
CA ILE A 70 -16.44 6.15 4.91
C ILE A 70 -16.38 6.54 3.45
N GLU A 71 -17.42 6.18 2.70
CA GLU A 71 -17.51 6.55 1.29
C GLU A 71 -17.52 8.06 1.15
N ALA A 72 -16.58 8.56 0.33
CA ALA A 72 -16.45 9.99 0.08
C ALA A 72 -17.02 10.37 -1.27
N LYS A 73 -17.57 11.59 -1.38
CA LYS A 73 -18.11 12.14 -2.64
C LYS A 73 -17.00 12.54 -3.60
N SER A 74 -15.80 12.77 -3.08
CA SER A 74 -14.61 13.12 -3.86
C SER A 74 -13.38 12.59 -3.15
N ASN A 75 -12.30 12.41 -3.90
CA ASN A 75 -11.03 12.03 -3.29
C ASN A 75 -10.45 13.22 -2.53
N GLU A 76 -10.37 13.08 -1.22
CA GLU A 76 -9.70 14.04 -0.36
C GLU A 76 -8.37 13.44 0.08
N GLU A 77 -7.30 14.15 -0.19
CA GLU A 77 -5.99 13.75 0.27
C GLU A 77 -5.60 14.55 1.50
N GLY A 78 -4.96 13.89 2.44
CA GLY A 78 -4.41 14.54 3.61
C GLY A 78 -3.19 15.39 3.25
N LYS A 79 -2.75 16.18 4.21
CA LYS A 79 -1.59 17.03 4.04
C LYS A 79 -0.30 16.20 4.02
N THR A 80 0.58 16.47 3.09
CA THR A 80 1.90 15.85 3.02
C THR A 80 2.93 16.75 3.69
N PHE A 81 3.76 16.15 4.53
CA PHE A 81 4.90 16.81 5.17
C PHE A 81 6.18 16.30 4.53
N SER A 82 6.97 17.19 3.93
CA SER A 82 8.29 16.86 3.38
C SER A 82 9.24 16.45 4.50
N TYR A 83 10.43 15.98 4.15
CA TYR A 83 11.47 15.66 5.13
C TYR A 83 11.75 16.86 6.06
N ASP A 84 11.97 18.04 5.49
CA ASP A 84 12.27 19.24 6.28
C ASP A 84 11.08 19.65 7.14
N GLN A 85 9.86 19.60 6.60
CA GLN A 85 8.65 19.93 7.36
C GLN A 85 8.41 18.92 8.50
N SER A 86 8.61 17.64 8.25
CA SER A 86 8.39 16.61 9.28
C SER A 86 9.41 16.69 10.41
N SER A 87 10.63 17.11 10.12
CA SER A 87 11.68 17.26 11.14
C SER A 87 11.40 18.41 12.10
N GLU A 88 10.55 19.36 11.73
CA GLU A 88 10.17 20.51 12.56
C GLU A 88 8.87 20.31 13.35
N LEU A 89 8.21 19.18 13.16
CA LEU A 89 6.96 18.87 13.88
C LEU A 89 7.20 18.58 15.37
#